data_efeda2f936453c77e4e54103bdc206db
#
_entry.id   efeda2f936453c77e4e54103bdc206db
#
_cell.length_a   1.000
_cell.length_b   1.000
_cell.length_c   1.000
_cell.angle_alpha   90.00
_cell.angle_beta   90.00
_cell.angle_gamma   90.00
#
_symmetry.space_group_name_H-M   'P 1'
#
loop_
_entity.id
_entity.type
_entity.pdbx_description
1 polymer ?
#
loop_
_entity_poly.entity_id
_entity_poly.type
_entity_poly.pdbx_seq_one_letter_code
_entity_poly.pdbx_strand_id
1 'polypeptide(L)'
;MKTCKEMALIWNISVRAVTSLCKSGRIPGAVKNGKSWEIPDEATKPVDGRISSGEYCKKGMTTDRKPLPIGISDYVRAQSDYYYVDKTMLIKEFLDQKPLVSLFTRPRRFGKTLNMDMLRVYFEMTDEDTSKYFEDKNIWKCGKDYRLHQGKYPVIFLTFKDVKFDSWQATIEKIKSLLQEEYGRHQELLSSLKISDYEKEYFNKVLSATENEVELSFSLEKLSKMLASHYDKAPIIIIDEYDTPIQEGYSKDFYDEIIGFMRNFFSGAFKDNKNLSYGFLTGILRIAQESIFSGLNNLTVNSVMDEAYDRYFGFTNEEVSEMLDYYGVTEKESELQEWYDGYLFGNEEIYNPWSVINYISKGCVPQAYWVNTGKNEILEDVLKVATDDIIEKLYSLLQGVTIKLFFALYL
;
A
#
# COMPACT_ATOMS: atom_id res chain seq x y z
N MET A 1 -30.83 42.49 -25.84
CA MET A 1 -30.93 41.05 -25.61
C MET A 1 -29.74 40.33 -26.20
N LYS A 2 -29.07 39.48 -25.43
CA LYS A 2 -27.86 38.71 -25.85
C LYS A 2 -28.19 37.23 -25.94
N THR A 3 -27.46 36.53 -26.79
CA THR A 3 -27.53 35.05 -26.89
C THR A 3 -26.72 34.37 -25.78
N CYS A 4 -26.98 33.08 -25.54
CA CYS A 4 -26.16 32.30 -24.62
C CYS A 4 -24.66 32.28 -24.97
N LYS A 5 -24.29 32.44 -26.26
CA LYS A 5 -22.89 32.50 -26.70
C LYS A 5 -22.23 33.81 -26.27
N GLU A 6 -22.90 34.92 -26.44
CA GLU A 6 -22.39 36.25 -26.05
C GLU A 6 -22.28 36.36 -24.53
N MET A 7 -23.29 35.89 -23.79
CA MET A 7 -23.23 35.91 -22.33
C MET A 7 -22.18 34.97 -21.77
N ALA A 8 -21.90 33.86 -22.43
CA ALA A 8 -20.82 32.91 -22.04
C ALA A 8 -19.44 33.61 -22.10
N LEU A 9 -19.20 34.44 -23.10
CA LEU A 9 -17.97 35.24 -23.21
C LEU A 9 -17.88 36.30 -22.09
N ILE A 10 -18.98 37.03 -21.85
CA ILE A 10 -19.03 38.09 -20.83
C ILE A 10 -18.82 37.50 -19.41
N TRP A 11 -19.42 36.36 -19.11
CA TRP A 11 -19.36 35.76 -17.79
C TRP A 11 -18.19 34.77 -17.60
N ASN A 12 -17.41 34.57 -18.65
CA ASN A 12 -16.28 33.61 -18.68
C ASN A 12 -16.68 32.21 -18.20
N ILE A 13 -17.77 31.67 -18.79
CA ILE A 13 -18.28 30.31 -18.52
C ILE A 13 -18.70 29.64 -19.84
N SER A 14 -18.90 28.31 -19.82
CA SER A 14 -19.31 27.60 -21.03
C SER A 14 -20.74 27.98 -21.47
N VAL A 15 -21.01 27.97 -22.78
CA VAL A 15 -22.37 28.19 -23.37
C VAL A 15 -23.38 27.20 -22.76
N ARG A 16 -22.95 25.96 -22.45
CA ARG A 16 -23.78 24.93 -21.80
C ARG A 16 -24.20 25.35 -20.39
N ALA A 17 -23.30 26.00 -19.66
CA ALA A 17 -23.59 26.50 -18.32
C ALA A 17 -24.62 27.65 -18.38
N VAL A 18 -24.47 28.62 -19.30
CA VAL A 18 -25.46 29.69 -19.49
C VAL A 18 -26.83 29.11 -19.88
N THR A 19 -26.87 28.16 -20.80
CA THR A 19 -28.11 27.48 -21.21
C THR A 19 -28.80 26.79 -20.05
N SER A 20 -28.02 26.16 -19.16
CA SER A 20 -28.53 25.50 -17.95
C SER A 20 -29.13 26.51 -16.97
N LEU A 21 -28.47 27.68 -16.78
CA LEU A 21 -28.97 28.78 -15.94
C LEU A 21 -30.27 29.35 -16.48
N CYS A 22 -30.41 29.50 -17.81
CA CYS A 22 -31.67 29.91 -18.44
C CYS A 22 -32.78 28.86 -18.19
N LYS A 23 -32.48 27.60 -18.42
CA LYS A 23 -33.46 26.48 -18.19
C LYS A 23 -33.95 26.39 -16.75
N SER A 24 -33.09 26.68 -15.81
CA SER A 24 -33.41 26.65 -14.37
C SER A 24 -34.06 27.91 -13.83
N GLY A 25 -34.36 28.92 -14.73
CA GLY A 25 -34.97 30.19 -14.32
C GLY A 25 -34.07 31.10 -13.48
N ARG A 26 -32.78 30.82 -13.40
CA ARG A 26 -31.83 31.55 -12.55
C ARG A 26 -31.35 32.89 -13.16
N ILE A 27 -31.70 33.15 -14.41
CA ILE A 27 -31.41 34.43 -15.08
C ILE A 27 -32.74 35.18 -15.23
N PRO A 28 -33.01 36.20 -14.40
CA PRO A 28 -34.24 36.99 -14.51
C PRO A 28 -34.38 37.62 -15.89
N GLY A 29 -35.57 37.53 -16.47
CA GLY A 29 -35.86 38.13 -17.78
C GLY A 29 -35.32 37.34 -19.00
N ALA A 30 -34.69 36.19 -18.83
CA ALA A 30 -34.32 35.32 -19.94
C ALA A 30 -35.56 34.66 -20.55
N VAL A 31 -35.75 34.83 -21.88
CA VAL A 31 -36.90 34.31 -22.62
C VAL A 31 -36.41 33.31 -23.67
N LYS A 32 -37.15 32.21 -23.84
CA LYS A 32 -36.84 31.23 -24.86
C LYS A 32 -37.56 31.64 -26.18
N ASN A 33 -36.76 31.94 -27.20
CA ASN A 33 -37.28 32.27 -28.52
C ASN A 33 -36.89 31.15 -29.51
N GLY A 34 -37.83 30.28 -29.84
CA GLY A 34 -37.60 29.13 -30.69
C GLY A 34 -36.59 28.14 -30.08
N LYS A 35 -35.45 27.96 -30.75
CA LYS A 35 -34.33 27.09 -30.29
C LYS A 35 -33.28 27.82 -29.46
N SER A 36 -33.36 29.14 -29.34
CA SER A 36 -32.37 29.98 -28.66
C SER A 36 -32.96 30.67 -27.42
N TRP A 37 -32.09 31.07 -26.49
CA TRP A 37 -32.42 31.89 -25.35
C TRP A 37 -31.96 33.32 -25.61
N GLU A 38 -32.83 34.27 -25.28
CA GLU A 38 -32.56 35.70 -25.28
C GLU A 38 -32.45 36.19 -23.84
N ILE A 39 -31.31 36.82 -23.51
CA ILE A 39 -30.95 37.24 -22.15
C ILE A 39 -30.86 38.77 -22.14
N PRO A 40 -31.42 39.47 -21.15
CA PRO A 40 -31.28 40.91 -21.02
C PRO A 40 -29.81 41.35 -20.99
N ASP A 41 -29.53 42.50 -21.63
CA ASP A 41 -28.14 43.05 -21.72
C ASP A 41 -27.53 43.35 -20.34
N GLU A 42 -28.37 43.78 -19.40
CA GLU A 42 -28.03 44.08 -18.00
C GLU A 42 -28.03 42.85 -17.07
N ALA A 43 -28.32 41.66 -17.57
CA ALA A 43 -28.33 40.48 -16.74
C ALA A 43 -26.95 40.19 -16.10
N THR A 44 -26.92 40.09 -14.79
CA THR A 44 -25.71 39.76 -14.05
C THR A 44 -25.56 38.22 -13.92
N LYS A 45 -24.31 37.74 -13.87
CA LYS A 45 -24.05 36.34 -13.66
C LYS A 45 -24.67 35.91 -12.33
N PRO A 46 -25.61 34.91 -12.31
CA PRO A 46 -26.17 34.40 -11.07
C PRO A 46 -25.08 33.88 -10.17
N VAL A 47 -25.13 34.25 -8.89
CA VAL A 47 -24.21 33.68 -7.88
C VAL A 47 -24.32 32.16 -7.89
N ASP A 48 -23.20 31.48 -7.89
CA ASP A 48 -23.22 30.03 -7.83
C ASP A 48 -23.90 29.61 -6.50
N GLY A 49 -25.09 29.04 -6.59
CA GLY A 49 -25.87 28.60 -5.42
C GLY A 49 -25.12 27.61 -4.51
N ARG A 50 -24.07 26.97 -5.07
CA ARG A 50 -23.15 26.12 -4.29
C ARG A 50 -22.28 26.93 -3.33
N ILE A 51 -22.10 28.22 -3.58
CA ILE A 51 -21.28 29.13 -2.73
C ILE A 51 -22.17 29.87 -1.73
N SER A 52 -23.44 30.16 -2.07
CA SER A 52 -24.31 31.02 -1.25
C SER A 52 -25.22 30.29 -0.26
N SER A 53 -25.56 29.02 -0.47
CA SER A 53 -26.44 28.29 0.44
C SER A 53 -25.74 27.67 1.63
N GLY A 54 -24.41 27.58 1.61
CA GLY A 54 -23.67 26.81 2.63
C GLY A 54 -23.98 25.30 2.67
N GLU A 55 -24.96 24.85 1.85
CA GLU A 55 -25.33 23.41 1.78
C GLU A 55 -24.25 22.50 1.20
N TYR A 56 -23.30 23.10 0.44
CA TYR A 56 -22.08 22.43 -0.05
C TYR A 56 -20.79 22.95 0.60
N CYS A 57 -20.86 23.93 1.51
CA CYS A 57 -19.83 24.02 2.53
C CYS A 57 -20.00 22.77 3.36
N LYS A 58 -18.96 21.87 3.33
CA LYS A 58 -18.83 20.75 4.26
C LYS A 58 -19.40 21.23 5.59
N LYS A 59 -20.51 20.66 6.07
CA LYS A 59 -20.91 20.79 7.48
C LYS A 59 -19.64 20.51 8.23
N GLY A 60 -19.10 21.51 8.91
CA GLY A 60 -17.72 21.56 9.33
C GLY A 60 -17.31 20.25 9.94
N MET A 61 -16.35 19.59 9.34
CA MET A 61 -15.37 18.91 10.16
C MET A 61 -14.91 20.01 11.13
N THR A 62 -15.27 19.90 12.39
CA THR A 62 -14.77 20.78 13.43
C THR A 62 -13.27 20.83 13.27
N THR A 63 -12.67 22.01 13.39
CA THR A 63 -11.24 22.27 13.17
C THR A 63 -10.29 21.41 14.00
N ASP A 64 -10.82 20.53 14.86
CA ASP A 64 -10.10 19.61 15.74
C ASP A 64 -9.98 18.16 15.26
N ARG A 65 -10.61 17.76 14.15
CA ARG A 65 -10.52 16.38 13.65
C ARG A 65 -9.32 16.20 12.72
N LYS A 66 -8.50 15.19 13.00
CA LYS A 66 -7.39 14.82 12.11
C LYS A 66 -7.92 14.41 10.74
N PRO A 67 -7.24 14.78 9.63
CA PRO A 67 -7.60 14.36 8.30
C PRO A 67 -7.36 12.84 8.11
N LEU A 68 -8.00 12.25 7.09
CA LEU A 68 -7.79 10.84 6.72
C LEU A 68 -6.47 10.66 5.94
N PRO A 69 -5.72 9.56 6.13
CA PRO A 69 -4.38 9.34 5.57
C PRO A 69 -4.42 8.86 4.10
N ILE A 70 -5.03 9.62 3.20
CA ILE A 70 -5.15 9.23 1.78
C ILE A 70 -3.78 9.28 1.11
N GLY A 71 -3.28 8.09 0.69
CA GLY A 71 -2.01 7.98 -0.01
C GLY A 71 -0.76 8.11 0.89
N ILE A 72 -0.94 8.08 2.20
CA ILE A 72 0.16 8.13 3.18
C ILE A 72 0.66 6.70 3.44
N SER A 73 1.96 6.49 3.28
CA SER A 73 2.65 5.22 3.57
C SER A 73 3.74 5.33 4.63
N ASP A 74 4.04 6.52 5.08
CA ASP A 74 4.95 6.82 6.19
C ASP A 74 4.19 6.73 7.52
N TYR A 75 4.61 5.83 8.40
CA TYR A 75 3.94 5.57 9.68
C TYR A 75 4.01 6.77 10.63
N VAL A 76 5.19 7.40 10.74
CA VAL A 76 5.38 8.54 11.64
C VAL A 76 4.42 9.66 11.26
N ARG A 77 4.32 9.96 9.99
CA ARG A 77 3.40 10.97 9.47
C ARG A 77 1.93 10.53 9.63
N ALA A 78 1.62 9.27 9.32
CA ALA A 78 0.26 8.75 9.42
C ALA A 78 -0.30 8.89 10.85
N GLN A 79 0.47 8.47 11.86
CA GLN A 79 0.03 8.51 13.25
C GLN A 79 0.07 9.92 13.87
N SER A 80 1.01 10.80 13.44
CA SER A 80 1.15 12.16 13.97
C SER A 80 0.09 13.11 13.42
N ASP A 81 -0.09 13.16 12.11
CA ASP A 81 -0.84 14.19 11.41
C ASP A 81 -2.25 13.77 11.01
N TYR A 82 -2.53 12.46 10.95
CA TYR A 82 -3.76 11.90 10.41
C TYR A 82 -4.52 11.04 11.43
N TYR A 83 -5.76 10.71 11.10
CA TYR A 83 -6.51 9.69 11.82
C TYR A 83 -5.93 8.32 11.46
N TYR A 84 -5.18 7.74 12.38
CA TYR A 84 -4.52 6.46 12.22
C TYR A 84 -5.29 5.37 12.98
N VAL A 85 -5.67 4.31 12.27
CA VAL A 85 -6.22 3.09 12.89
C VAL A 85 -5.07 2.24 13.40
N ASP A 86 -5.05 1.98 14.71
CA ASP A 86 -3.94 1.32 15.39
C ASP A 86 -3.82 -0.16 15.00
N LYS A 87 -2.80 -0.48 14.21
CA LYS A 87 -2.44 -1.85 13.80
C LYS A 87 -1.22 -2.41 14.53
N THR A 88 -0.77 -1.76 15.61
CA THR A 88 0.46 -2.13 16.32
C THR A 88 0.39 -3.51 17.01
N MET A 89 -0.80 -4.07 17.17
CA MET A 89 -0.95 -5.44 17.68
C MET A 89 -0.40 -6.51 16.72
N LEU A 90 -0.17 -6.18 15.44
CA LEU A 90 0.63 -6.99 14.51
C LEU A 90 2.01 -7.32 15.10
N ILE A 91 2.65 -6.36 15.76
CA ILE A 91 3.96 -6.54 16.41
C ILE A 91 3.88 -7.58 17.52
N LYS A 92 2.81 -7.50 18.31
CA LYS A 92 2.60 -8.45 19.42
C LYS A 92 2.45 -9.87 18.89
N GLU A 93 1.54 -10.08 17.95
CA GLU A 93 1.27 -11.40 17.39
C GLU A 93 2.52 -11.98 16.74
N PHE A 94 3.27 -11.16 16.01
CA PHE A 94 4.55 -11.57 15.44
C PHE A 94 5.58 -12.00 16.50
N LEU A 95 5.74 -11.22 17.59
CA LEU A 95 6.69 -11.54 18.65
C LEU A 95 6.27 -12.76 19.47
N ASP A 96 4.98 -13.05 19.55
CA ASP A 96 4.46 -14.27 20.22
C ASP A 96 4.74 -15.53 19.38
N GLN A 97 4.51 -15.46 18.07
CA GLN A 97 4.70 -16.60 17.17
C GLN A 97 6.17 -16.84 16.79
N LYS A 98 6.97 -15.77 16.74
CA LYS A 98 8.42 -15.78 16.41
C LYS A 98 8.77 -16.53 15.12
N PRO A 99 8.07 -16.34 14.01
CA PRO A 99 8.50 -16.91 12.73
C PRO A 99 9.82 -16.25 12.32
N LEU A 100 10.74 -17.01 11.71
CA LEU A 100 12.01 -16.44 11.26
C LEU A 100 11.78 -15.52 10.05
N VAL A 101 10.98 -15.95 9.07
CA VAL A 101 10.60 -15.16 7.89
C VAL A 101 9.10 -15.26 7.69
N SER A 102 8.43 -14.12 7.61
CA SER A 102 6.99 -13.99 7.34
C SER A 102 6.73 -13.38 5.99
N LEU A 103 5.92 -14.04 5.17
CA LEU A 103 5.39 -13.50 3.93
C LEU A 103 3.90 -13.19 4.12
N PHE A 104 3.52 -11.95 3.95
CA PHE A 104 2.12 -11.51 3.98
C PHE A 104 1.61 -11.27 2.56
N THR A 105 0.70 -12.10 2.09
CA THR A 105 0.02 -11.88 0.80
C THR A 105 -1.36 -11.29 1.03
N ARG A 106 -1.50 -10.03 0.61
CA ARG A 106 -2.75 -9.27 0.78
C ARG A 106 -3.06 -8.48 -0.50
N PRO A 107 -4.32 -8.24 -0.84
CA PRO A 107 -4.67 -7.45 -2.02
C PRO A 107 -4.07 -6.04 -1.98
N ARG A 108 -4.12 -5.35 -3.12
CA ARG A 108 -3.68 -3.95 -3.20
C ARG A 108 -4.55 -3.06 -2.30
N ARG A 109 -3.94 -2.03 -1.70
CA ARG A 109 -4.61 -1.01 -0.87
C ARG A 109 -5.14 -1.47 0.49
N PHE A 110 -4.62 -2.58 1.00
CA PHE A 110 -4.90 -3.10 2.35
C PHE A 110 -3.86 -2.70 3.40
N GLY A 111 -3.10 -1.61 3.19
CA GLY A 111 -2.19 -1.07 4.20
C GLY A 111 -0.85 -1.79 4.35
N LYS A 112 -0.44 -2.67 3.40
CA LYS A 112 0.83 -3.42 3.47
C LYS A 112 2.03 -2.52 3.75
N THR A 113 2.29 -1.55 2.88
CA THR A 113 3.44 -0.63 2.99
C THR A 113 3.45 0.13 4.30
N LEU A 114 2.29 0.63 4.76
CA LEU A 114 2.18 1.36 6.03
C LEU A 114 2.52 0.46 7.23
N ASN A 115 2.07 -0.80 7.22
CA ASN A 115 2.40 -1.77 8.26
C ASN A 115 3.90 -2.15 8.24
N MET A 116 4.50 -2.28 7.05
CA MET A 116 5.95 -2.53 6.95
C MET A 116 6.76 -1.36 7.46
N ASP A 117 6.35 -0.15 7.17
CA ASP A 117 7.02 1.05 7.71
C ASP A 117 6.79 1.19 9.23
N MET A 118 5.62 0.83 9.75
CA MET A 118 5.37 0.73 11.19
C MET A 118 6.32 -0.26 11.87
N LEU A 119 6.52 -1.46 11.27
CA LEU A 119 7.47 -2.45 11.79
C LEU A 119 8.91 -1.90 11.76
N ARG A 120 9.30 -1.22 10.66
CA ARG A 120 10.60 -0.56 10.57
C ARG A 120 10.78 0.45 11.70
N VAL A 121 9.88 1.40 11.84
CA VAL A 121 9.96 2.45 12.89
C VAL A 121 9.97 1.85 14.30
N TYR A 122 9.28 0.74 14.51
CA TYR A 122 9.26 0.08 15.82
C TYR A 122 10.59 -0.60 16.16
N PHE A 123 11.14 -1.36 15.23
CA PHE A 123 12.32 -2.19 15.49
C PHE A 123 13.63 -1.45 15.28
N GLU A 124 13.68 -0.48 14.38
CA GLU A 124 14.90 0.15 13.90
C GLU A 124 15.64 0.93 15.01
N MET A 125 16.90 0.60 15.16
CA MET A 125 17.84 1.34 15.98
C MET A 125 18.23 2.65 15.27
N THR A 126 17.89 3.78 15.88
CA THR A 126 18.16 5.11 15.35
C THR A 126 18.66 6.03 16.47
N ASP A 127 19.27 7.17 16.12
CA ASP A 127 19.66 8.19 17.09
C ASP A 127 18.44 8.90 17.70
N GLU A 128 17.31 8.91 17.00
CA GLU A 128 16.04 9.46 17.49
C GLU A 128 15.30 8.41 18.33
N ASP A 129 14.74 8.85 19.46
CA ASP A 129 13.83 8.01 20.25
C ASP A 129 12.47 7.91 19.54
N THR A 130 12.26 6.77 18.89
CA THR A 130 11.01 6.45 18.18
C THR A 130 9.92 5.87 19.08
N SER A 131 10.20 5.61 20.38
CA SER A 131 9.21 5.09 21.34
C SER A 131 7.99 5.99 21.45
N LYS A 132 8.17 7.30 21.36
CA LYS A 132 7.13 8.34 21.41
C LYS A 132 5.98 8.12 20.41
N TYR A 133 6.25 7.41 19.30
CA TYR A 133 5.23 7.10 18.28
C TYR A 133 4.36 5.89 18.64
N PHE A 134 4.70 5.18 19.73
CA PHE A 134 4.03 3.96 20.17
C PHE A 134 3.44 4.05 21.59
N GLU A 135 3.79 5.06 22.38
CA GLU A 135 3.40 5.19 23.80
C GLU A 135 1.88 5.21 24.01
N ASP A 136 1.12 5.78 23.09
CA ASP A 136 -0.34 5.82 23.09
C ASP A 136 -0.99 4.60 22.40
N LYS A 137 -0.21 3.73 21.77
CA LYS A 137 -0.70 2.58 20.98
C LYS A 137 -0.90 1.31 21.83
N ASN A 138 -1.67 0.39 21.29
CA ASN A 138 -2.01 -0.84 22.00
C ASN A 138 -0.81 -1.72 22.30
N ILE A 139 0.19 -1.78 21.42
CA ILE A 139 1.44 -2.53 21.68
C ILE A 139 2.14 -2.06 22.97
N TRP A 140 2.08 -0.77 23.29
CA TRP A 140 2.73 -0.24 24.49
C TRP A 140 2.08 -0.72 25.78
N LYS A 141 0.77 -0.98 25.73
CA LYS A 141 -0.02 -1.52 26.84
C LYS A 141 0.23 -3.01 27.10
N CYS A 142 0.83 -3.73 26.13
CA CYS A 142 1.06 -5.18 26.24
C CYS A 142 2.18 -5.57 27.21
N GLY A 143 2.98 -4.61 27.68
CA GLY A 143 3.96 -4.86 28.73
C GLY A 143 5.42 -4.70 28.32
N LYS A 144 6.31 -4.96 29.29
CA LYS A 144 7.74 -4.69 29.15
C LYS A 144 8.41 -5.59 28.11
N ASP A 145 7.98 -6.83 27.99
CA ASP A 145 8.63 -7.82 27.12
C ASP A 145 8.59 -7.41 25.65
N TYR A 146 7.49 -6.82 25.20
CA TYR A 146 7.37 -6.28 23.86
C TYR A 146 8.19 -5.01 23.69
N ARG A 147 8.16 -4.07 24.65
CA ARG A 147 8.93 -2.82 24.61
C ARG A 147 10.44 -3.03 24.55
N LEU A 148 10.96 -4.16 25.04
CA LEU A 148 12.38 -4.51 24.95
C LEU A 148 12.87 -4.68 23.49
N HIS A 149 11.95 -4.83 22.55
CA HIS A 149 12.28 -4.97 21.13
C HIS A 149 12.30 -3.62 20.40
N GLN A 150 11.69 -2.57 20.98
CA GLN A 150 11.56 -1.26 20.35
C GLN A 150 12.93 -0.59 20.23
N GLY A 151 13.30 -0.17 19.00
CA GLY A 151 14.57 0.52 18.72
C GLY A 151 15.81 -0.32 18.97
N LYS A 152 15.77 -1.66 18.78
CA LYS A 152 16.85 -2.58 19.18
C LYS A 152 17.48 -3.38 18.04
N TYR A 153 17.09 -3.14 16.81
CA TYR A 153 17.59 -3.91 15.68
C TYR A 153 18.11 -2.98 14.57
N PRO A 154 19.25 -3.28 13.92
CA PRO A 154 19.50 -2.74 12.60
C PRO A 154 18.38 -3.21 11.67
N VAL A 155 17.93 -2.37 10.73
CA VAL A 155 16.86 -2.72 9.80
C VAL A 155 17.30 -2.45 8.37
N ILE A 156 17.15 -3.43 7.50
CA ILE A 156 17.28 -3.30 6.04
C ILE A 156 15.85 -3.19 5.50
N PHE A 157 15.54 -2.10 4.79
CA PHE A 157 14.21 -1.84 4.27
C PHE A 157 14.22 -1.58 2.77
N LEU A 158 13.59 -2.45 1.99
CA LEU A 158 13.44 -2.28 0.55
C LEU A 158 11.98 -2.29 0.14
N THR A 159 11.61 -1.44 -0.82
CA THR A 159 10.30 -1.51 -1.48
C THR A 159 10.47 -1.61 -3.00
N PHE A 160 9.87 -2.63 -3.58
CA PHE A 160 9.89 -2.83 -5.03
C PHE A 160 8.68 -2.22 -5.76
N LYS A 161 7.86 -1.42 -5.08
CA LYS A 161 6.62 -0.83 -5.63
C LYS A 161 6.80 -0.10 -6.97
N ASP A 162 7.98 0.51 -7.17
CA ASP A 162 8.30 1.31 -8.35
C ASP A 162 9.24 0.59 -9.33
N VAL A 163 9.48 -0.72 -9.14
CA VAL A 163 10.28 -1.54 -10.04
C VAL A 163 9.35 -2.10 -11.13
N LYS A 164 8.99 -1.24 -12.09
CA LYS A 164 8.01 -1.51 -13.15
C LYS A 164 8.59 -1.02 -14.49
N PHE A 165 9.37 -1.87 -15.12
CA PHE A 165 10.07 -1.55 -16.35
C PHE A 165 9.82 -2.60 -17.43
N ASP A 166 9.97 -2.19 -18.69
CA ASP A 166 9.67 -3.03 -19.86
C ASP A 166 10.86 -3.94 -20.27
N SER A 167 11.96 -3.95 -19.50
CA SER A 167 13.12 -4.79 -19.81
C SER A 167 13.89 -5.16 -18.55
N TRP A 168 14.59 -6.31 -18.61
CA TRP A 168 15.49 -6.76 -17.54
C TRP A 168 16.56 -5.72 -17.21
N GLN A 169 17.21 -5.13 -18.23
CA GLN A 169 18.27 -4.14 -18.01
C GLN A 169 17.79 -2.93 -17.20
N ALA A 170 16.63 -2.38 -17.53
CA ALA A 170 16.09 -1.25 -16.77
C ALA A 170 15.64 -1.67 -15.34
N THR A 171 15.14 -2.89 -15.21
CA THR A 171 14.73 -3.46 -13.91
C THR A 171 15.93 -3.62 -12.98
N ILE A 172 17.04 -4.21 -13.45
CA ILE A 172 18.23 -4.42 -12.62
C ILE A 172 18.90 -3.10 -12.23
N GLU A 173 18.92 -2.11 -13.12
CA GLU A 173 19.43 -0.77 -12.80
C GLU A 173 18.59 -0.08 -11.72
N LYS A 174 17.28 -0.26 -11.72
CA LYS A 174 16.43 0.25 -10.63
C LYS A 174 16.68 -0.50 -9.32
N ILE A 175 16.87 -1.82 -9.36
CA ILE A 175 17.23 -2.61 -8.17
C ILE A 175 18.59 -2.14 -7.60
N LYS A 176 19.58 -1.88 -8.44
CA LYS A 176 20.86 -1.27 -8.02
C LYS A 176 20.63 0.05 -7.31
N SER A 177 19.82 0.94 -7.89
CA SER A 177 19.50 2.23 -7.27
C SER A 177 18.87 2.08 -5.88
N LEU A 178 17.94 1.13 -5.70
CA LEU A 178 17.33 0.86 -4.39
C LEU A 178 18.37 0.34 -3.38
N LEU A 179 19.28 -0.51 -3.81
CA LEU A 179 20.36 -1.00 -2.96
C LEU A 179 21.38 0.08 -2.63
N GLN A 180 21.70 0.99 -3.58
CA GLN A 180 22.53 2.17 -3.31
C GLN A 180 21.91 3.05 -2.21
N GLU A 181 20.60 3.32 -2.30
CA GLU A 181 19.86 4.08 -1.29
C GLU A 181 19.93 3.39 0.08
N GLU A 182 19.70 2.07 0.11
CA GLU A 182 19.74 1.31 1.37
C GLU A 182 21.14 1.22 1.97
N TYR A 183 22.16 0.93 1.17
CA TYR A 183 23.56 0.97 1.64
C TYR A 183 23.94 2.38 2.10
N GLY A 184 23.44 3.42 1.40
CA GLY A 184 23.64 4.82 1.78
C GLY A 184 23.08 5.19 3.17
N ARG A 185 22.10 4.44 3.68
CA ARG A 185 21.58 4.60 5.04
C ARG A 185 22.53 4.06 6.12
N HIS A 186 23.47 3.19 5.75
CA HIS A 186 24.37 2.47 6.65
C HIS A 186 25.85 2.85 6.45
N GLN A 187 26.13 4.11 6.12
CA GLN A 187 27.51 4.58 5.84
C GLN A 187 28.44 4.51 7.07
N GLU A 188 27.88 4.43 8.28
CA GLU A 188 28.62 4.21 9.51
C GLU A 188 29.48 2.92 9.48
N LEU A 189 29.08 1.93 8.67
CA LEU A 189 29.83 0.69 8.49
C LEU A 189 31.21 0.92 7.90
N LEU A 190 31.39 1.96 7.08
CA LEU A 190 32.70 2.30 6.48
C LEU A 190 33.73 2.74 7.53
N SER A 191 33.30 3.34 8.64
CA SER A 191 34.16 3.75 9.75
C SER A 191 34.32 2.66 10.83
N SER A 192 33.57 1.55 10.71
CA SER A 192 33.62 0.47 11.69
C SER A 192 34.94 -0.28 11.71
N LEU A 193 35.47 -0.51 12.89
CA LEU A 193 36.69 -1.34 13.10
C LEU A 193 36.36 -2.85 13.06
N LYS A 194 35.08 -3.23 13.11
CA LYS A 194 34.66 -4.63 13.07
C LYS A 194 34.43 -5.14 11.65
N ILE A 195 34.43 -4.24 10.65
CA ILE A 195 34.24 -4.55 9.25
C ILE A 195 35.61 -4.59 8.55
N SER A 196 35.86 -5.69 7.84
CA SER A 196 37.11 -5.87 7.11
C SER A 196 37.20 -4.95 5.88
N ASP A 197 38.44 -4.66 5.42
CA ASP A 197 38.66 -3.83 4.23
C ASP A 197 38.00 -4.45 2.98
N TYR A 198 37.96 -5.77 2.87
CA TYR A 198 37.27 -6.48 1.79
C TYR A 198 35.76 -6.21 1.81
N GLU A 199 35.12 -6.21 2.98
CA GLU A 199 33.70 -5.91 3.12
C GLU A 199 33.40 -4.44 2.81
N LYS A 200 34.30 -3.52 3.23
CA LYS A 200 34.22 -2.09 2.87
C LYS A 200 34.38 -1.85 1.37
N GLU A 201 35.28 -2.59 0.72
CA GLU A 201 35.43 -2.53 -0.74
C GLU A 201 34.13 -2.95 -1.44
N TYR A 202 33.51 -4.05 -1.00
CA TYR A 202 32.24 -4.49 -1.54
C TYR A 202 31.13 -3.45 -1.29
N PHE A 203 31.06 -2.89 -0.08
CA PHE A 203 30.11 -1.84 0.27
C PHE A 203 30.22 -0.63 -0.69
N ASN A 204 31.46 -0.20 -0.97
CA ASN A 204 31.71 0.89 -1.92
C ASN A 204 31.36 0.52 -3.37
N LYS A 205 31.52 -0.75 -3.78
CA LYS A 205 31.04 -1.20 -5.11
C LYS A 205 29.53 -1.02 -5.24
N VAL A 206 28.75 -1.43 -4.24
CA VAL A 206 27.30 -1.24 -4.26
C VAL A 206 26.93 0.24 -4.27
N LEU A 207 27.59 1.08 -3.46
CA LEU A 207 27.36 2.53 -3.47
C LEU A 207 27.65 3.19 -4.84
N SER A 208 28.61 2.67 -5.58
CA SER A 208 29.00 3.18 -6.91
C SER A 208 28.36 2.43 -8.08
N ALA A 209 27.49 1.45 -7.81
CA ALA A 209 26.83 0.59 -8.79
C ALA A 209 27.81 -0.09 -9.79
N THR A 210 29.00 -0.48 -9.29
CA THR A 210 30.05 -1.11 -10.10
C THR A 210 30.08 -2.63 -9.99
N GLU A 211 29.22 -3.22 -9.15
CA GLU A 211 29.03 -4.66 -9.03
C GLU A 211 28.32 -5.25 -10.25
N ASN A 212 28.68 -6.49 -10.56
CA ASN A 212 27.94 -7.27 -11.55
C ASN A 212 26.66 -7.89 -10.91
N GLU A 213 25.77 -8.46 -11.74
CA GLU A 213 24.48 -9.01 -11.29
C GLU A 213 24.63 -10.13 -10.25
N VAL A 214 25.67 -10.97 -10.39
CA VAL A 214 25.96 -12.07 -9.44
C VAL A 214 26.37 -11.48 -8.10
N GLU A 215 27.30 -10.52 -8.09
CA GLU A 215 27.71 -9.84 -6.86
C GLU A 215 26.52 -9.12 -6.20
N LEU A 216 25.68 -8.47 -7.00
CA LEU A 216 24.48 -7.76 -6.54
C LEU A 216 23.47 -8.71 -5.86
N SER A 217 23.31 -9.93 -6.35
CA SER A 217 22.39 -10.92 -5.76
C SER A 217 22.77 -11.32 -4.31
N PHE A 218 24.01 -11.09 -3.87
CA PHE A 218 24.47 -11.32 -2.49
C PHE A 218 24.41 -10.08 -1.60
N SER A 219 23.90 -8.95 -2.10
CA SER A 219 23.98 -7.66 -1.38
C SER A 219 23.28 -7.69 -0.03
N LEU A 220 22.09 -8.29 0.09
CA LEU A 220 21.37 -8.40 1.37
C LEU A 220 22.10 -9.28 2.38
N GLU A 221 22.65 -10.41 1.95
CA GLU A 221 23.44 -11.29 2.82
C GLU A 221 24.67 -10.56 3.38
N LYS A 222 25.41 -9.90 2.50
CA LYS A 222 26.62 -9.17 2.90
C LYS A 222 26.32 -7.96 3.79
N LEU A 223 25.25 -7.20 3.49
CA LEU A 223 24.82 -6.10 4.35
C LEU A 223 24.37 -6.62 5.73
N SER A 224 23.61 -7.70 5.77
CA SER A 224 23.20 -8.35 7.03
C SER A 224 24.40 -8.73 7.88
N LYS A 225 25.41 -9.32 7.28
CA LYS A 225 26.65 -9.71 7.98
C LYS A 225 27.38 -8.51 8.53
N MET A 226 27.55 -7.45 7.73
CA MET A 226 28.22 -6.23 8.16
C MET A 226 27.48 -5.56 9.33
N LEU A 227 26.16 -5.42 9.24
CA LEU A 227 25.33 -4.87 10.30
C LEU A 227 25.40 -5.71 11.58
N ALA A 228 25.29 -7.04 11.46
CA ALA A 228 25.42 -7.93 12.61
C ALA A 228 26.79 -7.80 13.30
N SER A 229 27.86 -7.67 12.52
CA SER A 229 29.21 -7.49 13.06
C SER A 229 29.40 -6.12 13.73
N HIS A 230 28.85 -5.06 13.15
CA HIS A 230 28.98 -3.70 13.66
C HIS A 230 28.22 -3.53 14.98
N TYR A 231 26.95 -3.91 15.00
CA TYR A 231 26.03 -3.68 16.12
C TYR A 231 26.00 -4.81 17.17
N ASP A 232 26.73 -5.92 16.94
CA ASP A 232 26.61 -7.18 17.74
C ASP A 232 25.16 -7.67 17.83
N LYS A 233 24.36 -7.35 16.81
CA LYS A 233 22.93 -7.64 16.71
C LYS A 233 22.55 -7.94 15.27
N ALA A 234 21.99 -9.10 15.02
CA ALA A 234 21.51 -9.46 13.70
C ALA A 234 20.35 -8.51 13.25
N PRO A 235 20.36 -8.04 12.00
CA PRO A 235 19.32 -7.14 11.48
C PRO A 235 17.97 -7.84 11.25
N ILE A 236 16.98 -7.00 11.07
CA ILE A 236 15.69 -7.37 10.47
C ILE A 236 15.71 -6.93 9.01
N ILE A 237 15.23 -7.79 8.10
CA ILE A 237 15.07 -7.47 6.69
C ILE A 237 13.58 -7.35 6.38
N ILE A 238 13.18 -6.18 5.84
CA ILE A 238 11.79 -5.89 5.44
C ILE A 238 11.78 -5.62 3.94
N ILE A 239 11.00 -6.38 3.18
CA ILE A 239 10.86 -6.24 1.73
C ILE A 239 9.37 -6.07 1.39
N ASP A 240 9.01 -4.88 0.91
CA ASP A 240 7.65 -4.55 0.50
C ASP A 240 7.47 -4.73 -1.01
N GLU A 241 6.31 -5.29 -1.41
CA GLU A 241 5.93 -5.58 -2.80
C GLU A 241 6.96 -6.42 -3.57
N TYR A 242 7.46 -7.51 -2.95
CA TYR A 242 8.50 -8.38 -3.50
C TYR A 242 8.15 -8.95 -4.88
N ASP A 243 6.89 -9.11 -5.17
CA ASP A 243 6.34 -9.72 -6.39
C ASP A 243 6.18 -8.74 -7.55
N THR A 244 6.28 -7.43 -7.32
CA THR A 244 6.11 -6.41 -8.37
C THR A 244 7.07 -6.59 -9.54
N PRO A 245 8.41 -6.70 -9.37
CA PRO A 245 9.31 -6.88 -10.52
C PRO A 245 9.11 -8.23 -11.23
N ILE A 246 8.60 -9.23 -10.54
CA ILE A 246 8.34 -10.55 -11.10
C ILE A 246 7.09 -10.53 -11.98
N GLN A 247 6.04 -9.80 -11.53
CA GLN A 247 4.83 -9.56 -12.32
C GLN A 247 5.17 -8.82 -13.63
N GLU A 248 6.03 -7.80 -13.58
CA GLU A 248 6.48 -7.10 -14.79
C GLU A 248 7.33 -8.02 -15.68
N GLY A 249 8.22 -8.84 -15.10
CA GLY A 249 9.01 -9.82 -15.87
C GLY A 249 8.15 -10.81 -16.63
N TYR A 250 7.05 -11.28 -16.00
CA TYR A 250 6.08 -12.15 -16.66
C TYR A 250 5.35 -11.44 -17.82
N SER A 251 4.92 -10.20 -17.61
CA SER A 251 4.17 -9.44 -18.63
C SER A 251 5.04 -8.89 -19.74
N LYS A 252 6.38 -8.86 -19.59
CA LYS A 252 7.35 -8.20 -20.50
C LYS A 252 8.45 -9.14 -21.00
N ASP A 253 8.24 -10.44 -20.90
CA ASP A 253 9.09 -11.50 -21.46
C ASP A 253 10.55 -11.54 -20.92
N PHE A 254 10.78 -11.13 -19.64
CA PHE A 254 12.05 -11.32 -18.93
C PHE A 254 11.90 -12.08 -17.60
N TYR A 255 10.93 -13.00 -17.56
CA TYR A 255 10.60 -13.76 -16.36
C TYR A 255 11.76 -14.62 -15.85
N ASP A 256 12.50 -15.28 -16.73
CA ASP A 256 13.58 -16.18 -16.35
C ASP A 256 14.75 -15.42 -15.71
N GLU A 257 15.08 -14.24 -16.22
CA GLU A 257 16.13 -13.38 -15.67
C GLU A 257 15.76 -12.88 -14.27
N ILE A 258 14.56 -12.33 -14.09
CA ILE A 258 14.13 -11.82 -12.79
C ILE A 258 14.00 -12.95 -11.77
N ILE A 259 13.48 -14.12 -12.11
CA ILE A 259 13.37 -15.27 -11.21
C ILE A 259 14.75 -15.77 -10.82
N GLY A 260 15.68 -15.87 -11.79
CA GLY A 260 17.06 -16.28 -11.54
C GLY A 260 17.76 -15.36 -10.53
N PHE A 261 17.62 -14.05 -10.72
CA PHE A 261 18.16 -13.05 -9.80
C PHE A 261 17.50 -13.11 -8.42
N MET A 262 16.16 -13.04 -8.34
CA MET A 262 15.42 -12.97 -7.08
C MET A 262 15.60 -14.23 -6.23
N ARG A 263 15.74 -15.41 -6.86
CA ARG A 263 16.03 -16.66 -6.15
C ARG A 263 17.35 -16.57 -5.37
N ASN A 264 18.41 -16.09 -5.99
CA ASN A 264 19.71 -15.92 -5.34
C ASN A 264 19.66 -14.82 -4.28
N PHE A 265 19.01 -13.72 -4.59
CA PHE A 265 18.86 -12.57 -3.72
C PHE A 265 18.13 -12.91 -2.42
N PHE A 266 17.03 -13.63 -2.50
CA PHE A 266 16.27 -14.06 -1.30
C PHE A 266 16.89 -15.26 -0.61
N SER A 267 17.53 -16.16 -1.35
CA SER A 267 18.25 -17.27 -0.74
C SER A 267 19.38 -16.76 0.15
N GLY A 268 20.21 -15.85 -0.31
CA GLY A 268 21.27 -15.23 0.50
C GLY A 268 20.72 -14.45 1.70
N ALA A 269 19.62 -13.75 1.53
CA ALA A 269 19.00 -12.96 2.59
C ALA A 269 18.38 -13.82 3.71
N PHE A 270 17.69 -14.90 3.35
CA PHE A 270 16.79 -15.60 4.27
C PHE A 270 17.15 -17.07 4.54
N LYS A 271 17.81 -17.77 3.59
CA LYS A 271 18.15 -19.18 3.77
C LYS A 271 19.40 -19.33 4.62
N ASP A 272 19.27 -20.02 5.75
CA ASP A 272 20.40 -20.34 6.64
C ASP A 272 21.26 -19.13 7.03
N ASN A 273 20.71 -17.90 6.89
CA ASN A 273 21.42 -16.67 7.23
C ASN A 273 21.51 -16.50 8.75
N LYS A 274 22.67 -16.81 9.31
CA LYS A 274 22.95 -16.66 10.74
C LYS A 274 22.95 -15.21 11.24
N ASN A 275 23.02 -14.26 10.31
CA ASN A 275 22.99 -12.84 10.57
C ASN A 275 21.61 -12.24 10.31
N LEU A 276 20.53 -12.99 10.46
CA LEU A 276 19.16 -12.56 10.35
C LEU A 276 18.45 -12.74 11.69
N SER A 277 17.84 -11.67 12.21
CA SER A 277 16.93 -11.78 13.35
C SER A 277 15.54 -12.18 12.88
N TYR A 278 14.97 -11.43 11.94
CA TYR A 278 13.66 -11.66 11.36
C TYR A 278 13.59 -11.15 9.91
N GLY A 279 12.73 -11.76 9.11
CA GLY A 279 12.41 -11.35 7.75
C GLY A 279 10.92 -11.06 7.59
N PHE A 280 10.58 -9.95 6.91
CA PHE A 280 9.21 -9.61 6.54
C PHE A 280 9.16 -9.36 5.04
N LEU A 281 8.24 -10.03 4.36
CA LEU A 281 7.96 -9.82 2.95
C LEU A 281 6.47 -9.51 2.77
N THR A 282 6.15 -8.59 1.86
CA THR A 282 4.77 -8.39 1.43
C THR A 282 4.64 -8.46 -0.08
N GLY A 283 3.50 -8.95 -0.54
CA GLY A 283 3.12 -9.03 -1.95
C GLY A 283 1.62 -9.17 -2.12
N ILE A 284 1.19 -9.28 -3.37
CA ILE A 284 -0.19 -9.61 -3.73
C ILE A 284 -0.31 -11.11 -3.97
N LEU A 285 0.68 -11.66 -4.68
CA LEU A 285 0.70 -13.03 -5.11
C LEU A 285 1.61 -13.88 -4.19
N ARG A 286 1.20 -15.12 -3.99
CA ARG A 286 2.10 -16.17 -3.56
C ARG A 286 2.73 -16.77 -4.82
N ILE A 287 3.93 -16.34 -5.17
CA ILE A 287 4.68 -16.96 -6.26
C ILE A 287 5.08 -18.36 -5.83
N ALA A 288 4.98 -19.32 -6.75
CA ALA A 288 5.24 -20.72 -6.43
C ALA A 288 6.57 -20.90 -5.68
N GLN A 289 6.53 -21.64 -4.59
CA GLN A 289 7.69 -21.85 -3.71
C GLN A 289 8.90 -22.40 -4.47
N GLU A 290 8.64 -23.19 -5.52
CA GLU A 290 9.66 -23.83 -6.35
C GLU A 290 10.43 -22.84 -7.22
N SER A 291 9.88 -21.66 -7.52
CA SER A 291 10.54 -20.68 -8.37
C SER A 291 11.51 -19.76 -7.64
N ILE A 292 11.09 -19.14 -6.54
CA ILE A 292 11.88 -18.11 -5.84
C ILE A 292 12.29 -18.57 -4.45
N PHE A 293 11.38 -19.23 -3.75
CA PHE A 293 11.58 -19.65 -2.37
C PHE A 293 11.97 -21.12 -2.25
N SER A 294 12.45 -21.73 -3.35
CA SER A 294 12.91 -23.12 -3.33
C SER A 294 14.05 -23.30 -2.32
N GLY A 295 13.81 -24.15 -1.32
CA GLY A 295 14.76 -24.41 -0.25
C GLY A 295 14.71 -23.44 0.94
N LEU A 296 13.80 -22.46 0.98
CA LEU A 296 13.50 -21.69 2.19
C LEU A 296 12.54 -22.50 3.08
N ASN A 297 13.11 -23.26 4.03
CA ASN A 297 12.34 -24.08 4.99
C ASN A 297 11.78 -23.25 6.16
N ASN A 298 12.21 -21.99 6.26
CA ASN A 298 11.93 -21.08 7.37
C ASN A 298 10.94 -19.96 7.01
N LEU A 299 10.28 -20.06 5.84
CA LEU A 299 9.29 -19.11 5.38
C LEU A 299 7.88 -19.51 5.86
N THR A 300 7.26 -18.66 6.66
CA THR A 300 5.86 -18.76 7.04
C THR A 300 5.04 -17.87 6.11
N VAL A 301 4.13 -18.46 5.34
CA VAL A 301 3.23 -17.71 4.44
C VAL A 301 1.92 -17.45 5.18
N ASN A 302 1.52 -16.19 5.22
CA ASN A 302 0.28 -15.72 5.81
C ASN A 302 -0.60 -15.09 4.71
N SER A 303 -1.53 -15.86 4.19
CA SER A 303 -2.45 -15.46 3.12
C SER A 303 -3.76 -14.90 3.69
N VAL A 304 -4.67 -14.49 2.81
CA VAL A 304 -6.02 -14.08 3.18
C VAL A 304 -6.87 -15.25 3.71
N MET A 305 -6.42 -16.50 3.54
CA MET A 305 -7.12 -17.69 4.01
C MET A 305 -6.74 -18.08 5.45
N ASP A 306 -5.70 -17.48 6.00
CA ASP A 306 -5.17 -17.83 7.31
C ASP A 306 -5.77 -16.94 8.41
N GLU A 307 -6.08 -17.51 9.58
CA GLU A 307 -6.56 -16.78 10.75
C GLU A 307 -5.47 -15.90 11.37
N ALA A 308 -4.19 -16.29 11.20
CA ALA A 308 -3.08 -15.50 11.68
C ALA A 308 -2.99 -14.18 10.90
N TYR A 309 -2.90 -13.08 11.62
CA TYR A 309 -2.77 -11.71 11.09
C TYR A 309 -3.94 -11.24 10.21
N ASP A 310 -5.13 -11.82 10.35
CA ASP A 310 -6.31 -11.50 9.54
C ASP A 310 -6.82 -10.06 9.76
N ARG A 311 -6.65 -9.49 10.97
CA ARG A 311 -7.17 -8.18 11.40
C ARG A 311 -6.29 -6.97 11.06
N TYR A 312 -5.01 -7.18 10.68
CA TYR A 312 -4.06 -6.06 10.60
C TYR A 312 -3.94 -5.44 9.22
N PHE A 313 -4.41 -6.12 8.21
CA PHE A 313 -4.40 -5.64 6.83
C PHE A 313 -5.82 -5.35 6.37
N GLY A 314 -6.20 -4.07 6.38
CA GLY A 314 -7.56 -3.62 6.16
C GLY A 314 -8.20 -3.06 7.44
N PHE A 315 -9.50 -2.79 7.42
CA PHE A 315 -10.24 -2.34 8.59
C PHE A 315 -11.28 -3.37 9.00
N THR A 316 -11.41 -3.64 10.29
CA THR A 316 -12.48 -4.46 10.85
C THR A 316 -13.79 -3.65 10.97
N ASN A 317 -14.89 -4.34 11.25
CA ASN A 317 -16.20 -3.69 11.49
C ASN A 317 -16.10 -2.66 12.65
N GLU A 318 -15.45 -3.04 13.74
CA GLU A 318 -15.28 -2.17 14.91
C GLU A 318 -14.49 -0.90 14.57
N GLU A 319 -13.39 -1.05 13.84
CA GLU A 319 -12.54 0.07 13.43
C GLU A 319 -13.25 1.02 12.47
N VAL A 320 -14.11 0.50 11.59
CA VAL A 320 -14.96 1.30 10.70
C VAL A 320 -16.01 2.06 11.52
N SER A 321 -16.68 1.40 12.46
CA SER A 321 -17.68 2.02 13.34
C SER A 321 -17.05 3.15 14.17
N GLU A 322 -15.88 2.92 14.79
CA GLU A 322 -15.12 3.94 15.53
C GLU A 322 -14.74 5.13 14.63
N MET A 323 -14.34 4.86 13.38
CA MET A 323 -14.01 5.91 12.41
C MET A 323 -15.23 6.74 12.03
N LEU A 324 -16.38 6.12 11.79
CA LEU A 324 -17.64 6.80 11.49
C LEU A 324 -18.10 7.67 12.66
N ASP A 325 -17.97 7.19 13.89
CA ASP A 325 -18.26 7.95 15.10
C ASP A 325 -17.33 9.16 15.23
N TYR A 326 -16.02 8.96 15.06
CA TYR A 326 -15.03 10.04 15.10
C TYR A 326 -15.35 11.16 14.09
N TYR A 327 -15.79 10.80 12.89
CA TYR A 327 -16.18 11.78 11.87
C TYR A 327 -17.64 12.28 12.00
N GLY A 328 -18.44 11.71 12.91
CA GLY A 328 -19.83 12.09 13.19
C GLY A 328 -20.76 11.76 12.03
N VAL A 329 -20.60 10.59 11.43
CA VAL A 329 -21.37 10.08 10.30
C VAL A 329 -21.82 8.63 10.54
N THR A 330 -22.15 8.28 11.77
CA THR A 330 -22.57 6.91 12.17
C THR A 330 -23.81 6.44 11.46
N GLU A 331 -24.70 7.38 11.05
CA GLU A 331 -25.89 7.06 10.26
C GLU A 331 -25.57 6.48 8.87
N LYS A 332 -24.31 6.55 8.46
CA LYS A 332 -23.82 6.04 7.18
C LYS A 332 -23.26 4.61 7.22
N GLU A 333 -23.28 3.97 8.38
CA GLU A 333 -22.69 2.63 8.59
C GLU A 333 -23.32 1.57 7.67
N SER A 334 -24.65 1.49 7.62
CA SER A 334 -25.35 0.52 6.76
C SER A 334 -25.06 0.75 5.27
N GLU A 335 -24.99 2.02 4.82
CA GLU A 335 -24.67 2.36 3.43
C GLU A 335 -23.20 1.98 3.12
N LEU A 336 -22.28 2.22 4.05
CA LEU A 336 -20.87 1.86 3.89
C LEU A 336 -20.71 0.34 3.82
N GLN A 337 -21.41 -0.40 4.67
CA GLN A 337 -21.42 -1.86 4.68
C GLN A 337 -21.94 -2.40 3.35
N GLU A 338 -23.08 -1.94 2.87
CA GLU A 338 -23.66 -2.37 1.60
C GLU A 338 -22.71 -2.17 0.41
N TRP A 339 -21.90 -1.10 0.42
CA TRP A 339 -21.02 -0.74 -0.70
C TRP A 339 -19.61 -1.34 -0.62
N TYR A 340 -19.07 -1.56 0.57
CA TYR A 340 -17.63 -1.84 0.73
C TYR A 340 -17.31 -3.05 1.59
N ASP A 341 -18.30 -3.71 2.17
CA ASP A 341 -18.14 -5.04 2.75
C ASP A 341 -17.92 -6.08 1.65
N GLY A 342 -17.25 -7.19 1.99
CA GLY A 342 -17.11 -8.31 1.05
C GLY A 342 -15.73 -8.95 1.01
N TYR A 343 -14.81 -8.61 1.93
CA TYR A 343 -13.57 -9.33 2.09
C TYR A 343 -13.59 -10.13 3.39
N LEU A 344 -13.34 -11.42 3.28
CA LEU A 344 -13.13 -12.30 4.43
C LEU A 344 -11.66 -12.71 4.48
N PHE A 345 -10.97 -12.32 5.55
CA PHE A 345 -9.61 -12.78 5.82
C PHE A 345 -9.64 -13.68 7.04
N GLY A 346 -9.20 -14.95 6.89
CA GLY A 346 -9.37 -15.94 7.95
C GLY A 346 -10.83 -16.01 8.39
N ASN A 347 -11.11 -15.53 9.59
CA ASN A 347 -12.46 -15.45 10.16
C ASN A 347 -13.00 -14.01 10.31
N GLU A 348 -12.26 -13.00 9.87
CA GLU A 348 -12.61 -11.58 10.05
C GLU A 348 -13.18 -10.97 8.77
N GLU A 349 -14.27 -10.24 8.89
CA GLU A 349 -14.80 -9.35 7.85
C GLU A 349 -13.95 -8.10 7.78
N ILE A 350 -13.39 -7.84 6.60
CA ILE A 350 -12.39 -6.78 6.41
C ILE A 350 -12.81 -5.84 5.29
N TYR A 351 -12.81 -4.56 5.58
CA TYR A 351 -13.03 -3.50 4.60
C TYR A 351 -11.72 -3.06 3.93
N ASN A 352 -11.84 -2.71 2.65
CA ASN A 352 -10.73 -2.09 1.94
C ASN A 352 -10.50 -0.65 2.45
N PRO A 353 -9.34 -0.34 3.06
CA PRO A 353 -9.06 0.99 3.62
C PRO A 353 -9.21 2.13 2.63
N TRP A 354 -8.77 1.91 1.39
CA TRP A 354 -8.86 2.92 0.34
C TRP A 354 -10.31 3.33 0.05
N SER A 355 -11.22 2.37 0.01
CA SER A 355 -12.63 2.63 -0.22
C SER A 355 -13.25 3.39 0.94
N VAL A 356 -13.03 2.94 2.18
CA VAL A 356 -13.58 3.55 3.40
C VAL A 356 -13.11 4.99 3.57
N ILE A 357 -11.79 5.23 3.52
CA ILE A 357 -11.23 6.58 3.72
C ILE A 357 -11.64 7.55 2.61
N ASN A 358 -11.75 7.09 1.33
CA ASN A 358 -12.24 7.92 0.25
C ASN A 358 -13.74 8.23 0.39
N TYR A 359 -14.55 7.25 0.79
CA TYR A 359 -15.98 7.45 1.05
C TYR A 359 -16.20 8.55 2.10
N ILE A 360 -15.59 8.42 3.28
CA ILE A 360 -15.73 9.40 4.35
C ILE A 360 -15.17 10.77 3.92
N SER A 361 -13.98 10.82 3.30
CA SER A 361 -13.34 12.08 2.90
C SER A 361 -14.11 12.86 1.85
N LYS A 362 -14.90 12.16 1.02
CA LYS A 362 -15.74 12.77 -0.04
C LYS A 362 -17.19 13.03 0.40
N GLY A 363 -17.44 13.08 1.71
CA GLY A 363 -18.75 13.38 2.26
C GLY A 363 -19.74 12.22 2.17
N CYS A 364 -19.25 11.00 2.30
CA CYS A 364 -20.04 9.76 2.26
C CYS A 364 -20.85 9.60 0.98
N VAL A 365 -20.22 9.86 -0.18
CA VAL A 365 -20.82 9.60 -1.49
C VAL A 365 -20.39 8.22 -1.97
N PRO A 366 -21.30 7.23 -2.10
CA PRO A 366 -20.93 5.89 -2.50
C PRO A 366 -20.42 5.85 -3.95
N GLN A 367 -19.26 5.26 -4.16
CA GLN A 367 -18.62 5.05 -5.46
C GLN A 367 -17.67 3.85 -5.39
N ALA A 368 -17.43 3.20 -6.51
CA ALA A 368 -16.44 2.12 -6.61
C ALA A 368 -14.99 2.68 -6.61
N TYR A 369 -14.54 3.17 -5.45
CA TYR A 369 -13.25 3.87 -5.30
C TYR A 369 -12.01 3.02 -5.64
N TRP A 370 -12.11 1.71 -5.59
CA TRP A 370 -11.00 0.78 -5.87
C TRP A 370 -10.89 0.40 -7.35
N VAL A 371 -11.95 0.60 -8.14
CA VAL A 371 -11.97 0.27 -9.58
C VAL A 371 -10.95 1.11 -10.32
N ASN A 372 -10.24 0.50 -11.27
CA ASN A 372 -9.15 1.11 -12.05
C ASN A 372 -7.95 1.61 -11.23
N THR A 373 -7.76 1.12 -10.00
CA THR A 373 -6.61 1.50 -9.17
C THR A 373 -5.37 0.61 -9.39
N GLY A 374 -5.43 -0.38 -10.26
CA GLY A 374 -4.34 -1.28 -10.61
C GLY A 374 -4.49 -1.86 -12.02
N LYS A 375 -3.39 -2.29 -12.60
CA LYS A 375 -3.39 -3.06 -13.85
C LYS A 375 -3.86 -4.49 -13.54
N ASN A 376 -4.73 -5.05 -14.39
CA ASN A 376 -5.24 -6.42 -14.28
C ASN A 376 -4.62 -7.36 -15.33
N GLU A 377 -3.47 -6.96 -15.90
CA GLU A 377 -2.84 -7.66 -17.04
C GLU A 377 -2.69 -9.17 -16.79
N ILE A 378 -2.20 -9.57 -15.60
CA ILE A 378 -2.05 -10.99 -15.25
C ILE A 378 -3.41 -11.71 -15.21
N LEU A 379 -4.45 -11.09 -14.64
CA LEU A 379 -5.78 -11.69 -14.60
C LEU A 379 -6.37 -11.83 -16.01
N GLU A 380 -6.17 -10.83 -16.86
CA GLU A 380 -6.60 -10.88 -18.26
C GLU A 380 -5.91 -12.02 -19.01
N ASP A 381 -4.60 -12.21 -18.80
CA ASP A 381 -3.84 -13.27 -19.44
C ASP A 381 -4.25 -14.66 -18.92
N VAL A 382 -4.45 -14.81 -17.62
CA VAL A 382 -4.98 -16.06 -17.03
C VAL A 382 -6.38 -16.37 -17.58
N LEU A 383 -7.25 -15.37 -17.72
CA LEU A 383 -8.60 -15.56 -18.24
C LEU A 383 -8.61 -15.92 -19.73
N LYS A 384 -7.67 -15.43 -20.53
CA LYS A 384 -7.53 -15.80 -21.97
C LYS A 384 -7.22 -17.27 -22.18
N VAL A 385 -6.50 -17.90 -21.24
CA VAL A 385 -6.10 -19.32 -21.29
C VAL A 385 -6.91 -20.20 -20.34
N ALA A 386 -7.87 -19.63 -19.63
CA ALA A 386 -8.70 -20.35 -18.68
C ALA A 386 -9.59 -21.38 -19.39
N THR A 387 -9.68 -22.58 -18.82
CA THR A 387 -10.60 -23.61 -19.29
C THR A 387 -12.06 -23.25 -18.90
N ASP A 388 -13.02 -23.85 -19.59
CA ASP A 388 -14.44 -23.64 -19.28
C ASP A 388 -14.78 -23.96 -17.82
N ASP A 389 -14.13 -24.97 -17.21
CA ASP A 389 -14.27 -25.33 -15.78
C ASP A 389 -13.81 -24.18 -14.85
N ILE A 390 -12.71 -23.50 -15.18
CA ILE A 390 -12.22 -22.36 -14.42
C ILE A 390 -13.19 -21.18 -14.55
N ILE A 391 -13.69 -20.93 -15.74
CA ILE A 391 -14.65 -19.86 -16.01
C ILE A 391 -15.98 -20.12 -15.25
N GLU A 392 -16.48 -21.36 -15.26
CA GLU A 392 -17.70 -21.75 -14.53
C GLU A 392 -17.52 -21.59 -13.00
N LYS A 393 -16.37 -21.97 -12.46
CA LYS A 393 -16.02 -21.76 -11.06
C LYS A 393 -15.94 -20.28 -10.70
N LEU A 394 -15.37 -19.45 -11.56
CA LEU A 394 -15.35 -18.00 -11.37
C LEU A 394 -16.75 -17.39 -11.36
N TYR A 395 -17.64 -17.81 -12.27
CA TYR A 395 -19.03 -17.39 -12.25
C TYR A 395 -19.75 -17.83 -10.97
N SER A 396 -19.51 -19.04 -10.50
CA SER A 396 -20.05 -19.54 -9.24
C SER A 396 -19.62 -18.70 -8.04
N LEU A 397 -18.32 -18.34 -7.97
CA LEU A 397 -17.80 -17.43 -6.95
C LEU A 397 -18.45 -16.05 -7.00
N LEU A 398 -18.62 -15.47 -8.19
CA LEU A 398 -19.30 -14.19 -8.37
C LEU A 398 -20.77 -14.20 -7.94
N GLN A 399 -21.40 -15.39 -7.90
CA GLN A 399 -22.75 -15.60 -7.41
C GLN A 399 -22.79 -15.93 -5.89
N GLY A 400 -21.65 -15.87 -5.19
CA GLY A 400 -21.54 -16.17 -3.77
C GLY A 400 -21.55 -17.67 -3.44
N VAL A 401 -21.37 -18.54 -4.44
CA VAL A 401 -21.30 -20.00 -4.22
C VAL A 401 -19.91 -20.38 -3.79
N THR A 402 -19.81 -21.12 -2.66
CA THR A 402 -18.53 -21.67 -2.20
C THR A 402 -18.04 -22.73 -3.17
N ILE A 403 -16.81 -22.61 -3.68
CA ILE A 403 -16.17 -23.60 -4.51
C ILE A 403 -15.02 -24.29 -3.75
N LYS A 404 -14.85 -25.60 -3.98
CA LYS A 404 -13.65 -26.32 -3.51
C LYS A 404 -12.57 -26.18 -4.56
N LEU A 405 -11.46 -25.54 -4.18
CA LEU A 405 -10.24 -25.51 -4.97
C LEU A 405 -9.38 -26.72 -4.58
N PHE A 406 -9.18 -27.64 -5.51
CA PHE A 406 -8.13 -28.65 -5.38
C PHE A 406 -6.85 -28.04 -5.96
N PHE A 407 -5.92 -27.68 -5.10
CA PHE A 407 -4.57 -27.41 -5.56
C PHE A 407 -3.95 -28.74 -5.96
N ALA A 408 -3.98 -29.05 -7.26
CA ALA A 408 -3.13 -30.11 -7.78
C ALA A 408 -1.68 -29.62 -7.62
N LEU A 409 -0.95 -30.21 -6.68
CA LEU A 409 0.50 -30.17 -6.69
C LEU A 409 0.92 -30.95 -7.93
N TYR A 410 1.20 -30.25 -9.03
CA TYR A 410 2.00 -30.82 -10.09
C TYR A 410 3.42 -30.91 -9.53
N LEU A 411 3.79 -32.15 -9.16
CA LEU A 411 5.16 -32.58 -8.93
C LEU A 411 5.98 -32.43 -10.20
#